data_01cf8194a944db99568349145e2fb524
#
_entry.id   01cf8194a944db99568349145e2fb524
#
_cell.length_a   1.000
_cell.length_b   1.000
_cell.length_c   1.000
_cell.angle_alpha   90.00
_cell.angle_beta   90.00
_cell.angle_gamma   90.00
#
_symmetry.space_group_name_H-M   'P 1'
#
loop_
_entity.id
_entity.type
_entity.pdbx_description
1 polymer ?
#
loop_
_entity_poly.entity_id
_entity_poly.type
_entity_poly.pdbx_seq_one_letter_code
_entity_poly.pdbx_strand_id
1 'polypeptide(L)'
;NLVVPKAGDSLDRVRELASWVKDNLGGDTPFHLLRFHPDYKLTDLPSTPVATLERACDVSREAGLNYVYIGNVPGHKYENTYCPSCHELLVKRFSFEIVKWNLTKDMRCPACGRDIAIRGVFQPSGYSYPRSII
;
A
#
# COMPACT_ATOMS: atom_id res chain seq x y z
N ASN A 1 4.42 -7.73 -4.72
CA ASN A 1 3.82 -9.05 -4.94
C ASN A 1 2.57 -8.96 -5.81
N LEU A 2 2.52 -9.60 -6.96
CA LEU A 2 1.33 -9.71 -7.80
C LEU A 2 0.44 -10.85 -7.27
N VAL A 3 -0.77 -10.51 -6.87
CA VAL A 3 -1.74 -11.47 -6.29
C VAL A 3 -2.59 -12.04 -7.42
N VAL A 4 -2.19 -13.21 -7.94
CA VAL A 4 -2.86 -13.87 -9.07
C VAL A 4 -3.87 -14.89 -8.53
N PRO A 5 -5.16 -14.84 -8.91
CA PRO A 5 -6.15 -15.83 -8.49
C PRO A 5 -5.72 -17.27 -8.78
N LYS A 6 -5.95 -18.18 -7.84
CA LYS A 6 -5.58 -19.61 -7.88
C LYS A 6 -4.07 -19.90 -7.89
N ALA A 7 -3.20 -18.92 -8.10
CA ALA A 7 -1.75 -19.12 -8.18
C ALA A 7 -0.97 -18.39 -7.08
N GLY A 8 -1.41 -17.22 -6.64
CA GLY A 8 -0.69 -16.38 -5.68
C GLY A 8 -1.60 -15.65 -4.69
N ASP A 9 -2.86 -16.06 -4.54
CA ASP A 9 -3.86 -15.42 -3.68
C ASP A 9 -4.08 -16.15 -2.33
N SER A 10 -3.28 -17.17 -2.03
CA SER A 10 -3.32 -17.86 -0.73
C SER A 10 -2.87 -16.92 0.39
N LEU A 11 -3.74 -16.68 1.36
CA LEU A 11 -3.44 -15.82 2.53
C LEU A 11 -2.31 -16.38 3.39
N ASP A 12 -2.16 -17.71 3.49
CA ASP A 12 -1.07 -18.34 4.23
C ASP A 12 0.28 -18.03 3.57
N ARG A 13 0.35 -18.12 2.23
CA ARG A 13 1.57 -17.77 1.48
C ARG A 13 1.90 -16.29 1.54
N VAL A 14 0.88 -15.42 1.52
CA VAL A 14 1.08 -13.98 1.72
C VAL A 14 1.63 -13.73 3.12
N ARG A 15 1.09 -14.38 4.16
CA ARG A 15 1.58 -14.29 5.54
C ARG A 15 3.02 -14.77 5.68
N GLU A 16 3.36 -15.92 5.10
CA GLU A 16 4.74 -16.44 5.09
C GLU A 16 5.71 -15.43 4.46
N LEU A 17 5.36 -14.88 3.29
CA LEU A 17 6.19 -13.88 2.61
C LEU A 17 6.32 -12.60 3.43
N ALA A 18 5.23 -12.09 4.00
CA ALA A 18 5.23 -10.89 4.83
C ALA A 18 6.09 -11.09 6.09
N SER A 19 6.01 -12.25 6.74
CA SER A 19 6.85 -12.62 7.88
C SER A 19 8.31 -12.68 7.49
N TRP A 20 8.63 -13.29 6.36
CA TRP A 20 10.01 -13.34 5.85
C TRP A 20 10.56 -11.92 5.59
N VAL A 21 9.78 -11.05 4.95
CA VAL A 21 10.18 -9.65 4.69
C VAL A 21 10.43 -8.92 6.02
N LYS A 22 9.50 -9.05 6.96
CA LYS A 22 9.63 -8.43 8.29
C LYS A 22 10.87 -8.92 9.04
N ASP A 23 11.14 -10.22 9.03
CA ASP A 23 12.24 -10.82 9.80
C ASP A 23 13.61 -10.56 9.19
N ASN A 24 13.70 -10.45 7.86
CA ASN A 24 14.99 -10.27 7.16
C ASN A 24 15.26 -8.81 6.74
N LEU A 25 14.23 -7.99 6.52
CA LEU A 25 14.36 -6.62 6.04
C LEU A 25 13.82 -5.57 7.01
N GLY A 26 13.05 -5.98 8.01
CA GLY A 26 12.45 -5.12 9.02
C GLY A 26 11.00 -4.74 8.73
N GLY A 27 10.24 -4.43 9.81
CA GLY A 27 8.82 -4.12 9.75
C GLY A 27 8.47 -2.82 9.00
N ASP A 28 9.43 -1.93 8.79
CA ASP A 28 9.24 -0.68 8.05
C ASP A 28 9.47 -0.83 6.53
N THR A 29 9.76 -2.03 6.06
CA THR A 29 9.90 -2.31 4.62
C THR A 29 8.54 -2.19 3.93
N PRO A 30 8.40 -1.33 2.89
CA PRO A 30 7.16 -1.22 2.14
C PRO A 30 6.81 -2.52 1.43
N PHE A 31 5.57 -2.96 1.57
CA PHE A 31 5.07 -4.19 0.97
C PHE A 31 3.85 -3.90 0.09
N HIS A 32 3.95 -4.17 -1.20
CA HIS A 32 2.91 -3.88 -2.18
C HIS A 32 2.24 -5.15 -2.66
N LEU A 33 0.91 -5.18 -2.59
CA LEU A 33 0.04 -6.24 -3.09
C LEU A 33 -0.67 -5.71 -4.34
N LEU A 34 -0.25 -6.18 -5.51
CA LEU A 34 -0.73 -5.69 -6.79
C LEU A 34 -1.90 -6.53 -7.28
N ARG A 35 -2.98 -5.86 -7.68
CA ARG A 35 -4.11 -6.49 -8.35
C ARG A 35 -3.68 -7.05 -9.69
N PHE A 36 -3.94 -8.35 -9.91
CA PHE A 36 -3.81 -8.96 -11.22
C PHE A 36 -5.00 -8.54 -12.11
N HIS A 37 -4.71 -8.26 -13.36
CA HIS A 37 -5.68 -8.06 -14.42
C HIS A 37 -5.34 -9.03 -15.57
N PRO A 38 -6.32 -9.78 -16.11
CA PRO A 38 -6.08 -10.68 -17.24
C PRO A 38 -5.64 -9.88 -18.47
N ASP A 39 -4.51 -10.29 -19.05
CA ASP A 39 -3.95 -9.64 -20.23
C ASP A 39 -3.03 -10.59 -20.99
N TYR A 40 -2.75 -10.26 -22.26
CA TYR A 40 -1.88 -11.01 -23.15
C TYR A 40 -2.26 -12.50 -23.22
N LYS A 41 -1.39 -13.40 -22.72
CA LYS A 41 -1.59 -14.87 -22.76
C LYS A 41 -2.28 -15.44 -21.52
N LEU A 42 -2.48 -14.67 -20.47
CA LEU A 42 -3.13 -15.10 -19.23
C LEU A 42 -4.51 -14.47 -19.09
N THR A 43 -5.45 -14.96 -19.93
CA THR A 43 -6.81 -14.41 -20.03
C THR A 43 -7.89 -15.29 -19.42
N ASP A 44 -7.55 -16.49 -18.99
CA ASP A 44 -8.44 -17.51 -18.42
C ASP A 44 -8.66 -17.39 -16.90
N LEU A 45 -7.98 -16.43 -16.25
CA LEU A 45 -8.20 -16.10 -14.85
C LEU A 45 -8.91 -14.74 -14.72
N PRO A 46 -9.81 -14.56 -13.76
CA PRO A 46 -10.42 -13.27 -13.50
C PRO A 46 -9.43 -12.30 -12.86
N SER A 47 -9.72 -11.00 -12.91
CA SER A 47 -9.00 -10.02 -12.09
C SER A 47 -9.11 -10.37 -10.60
N THR A 48 -8.06 -10.09 -9.82
CA THR A 48 -8.09 -10.31 -8.37
C THR A 48 -9.22 -9.52 -7.74
N PRO A 49 -10.12 -10.16 -6.96
CA PRO A 49 -11.14 -9.44 -6.20
C PRO A 49 -10.48 -8.48 -5.19
N VAL A 50 -11.01 -7.27 -5.07
CA VAL A 50 -10.48 -6.26 -4.13
C VAL A 50 -10.51 -6.76 -2.69
N ALA A 51 -11.56 -7.48 -2.29
CA ALA A 51 -11.67 -8.09 -0.97
C ALA A 51 -10.54 -9.10 -0.67
N THR A 52 -10.00 -9.79 -1.67
CA THR A 52 -8.84 -10.68 -1.52
C THR A 52 -7.59 -9.86 -1.20
N LEU A 53 -7.38 -8.73 -1.90
CA LEU A 53 -6.27 -7.82 -1.62
C LEU A 53 -6.38 -7.18 -0.23
N GLU A 54 -7.58 -6.78 0.19
CA GLU A 54 -7.79 -6.23 1.53
C GLU A 54 -7.42 -7.24 2.62
N ARG A 55 -7.88 -8.49 2.51
CA ARG A 55 -7.49 -9.57 3.45
C ARG A 55 -5.98 -9.85 3.40
N ALA A 56 -5.38 -9.82 2.21
CA ALA A 56 -3.93 -9.98 2.07
C ALA A 56 -3.16 -8.83 2.77
N CYS A 57 -3.67 -7.60 2.71
CA CYS A 57 -3.12 -6.49 3.49
C CYS A 57 -3.22 -6.71 4.99
N ASP A 58 -4.38 -7.19 5.48
CA ASP A 58 -4.60 -7.41 6.90
C ASP A 58 -3.64 -8.48 7.45
N VAL A 59 -3.51 -9.63 6.79
CA VAL A 59 -2.56 -10.68 7.23
C VAL A 59 -1.11 -10.22 7.14
N SER A 60 -0.76 -9.33 6.21
CA SER A 60 0.59 -8.78 6.11
C SER A 60 0.91 -7.81 7.25
N ARG A 61 -0.07 -7.01 7.68
CA ARG A 61 0.06 -6.15 8.87
C ARG A 61 0.12 -6.96 10.15
N GLU A 62 -0.71 -7.99 10.29
CA GLU A 62 -0.65 -8.93 11.41
C GLU A 62 0.72 -9.63 11.51
N ALA A 63 1.38 -9.89 10.39
CA ALA A 63 2.74 -10.43 10.34
C ALA A 63 3.81 -9.43 10.80
N GLY A 64 3.46 -8.15 11.03
CA GLY A 64 4.33 -7.13 11.60
C GLY A 64 4.87 -6.11 10.59
N LEU A 65 4.30 -6.01 9.38
CA LEU A 65 4.65 -4.98 8.42
C LEU A 65 3.86 -3.69 8.67
N ASN A 66 4.56 -2.56 8.80
CA ASN A 66 3.97 -1.26 9.08
C ASN A 66 3.40 -0.56 7.84
N TYR A 67 3.96 -0.83 6.65
CA TYR A 67 3.63 -0.13 5.41
C TYR A 67 3.20 -1.11 4.33
N VAL A 68 1.92 -1.46 4.32
CA VAL A 68 1.33 -2.39 3.34
C VAL A 68 0.35 -1.66 2.45
N TYR A 69 0.51 -1.82 1.15
CA TYR A 69 -0.24 -1.09 0.13
C TYR A 69 -0.93 -2.03 -0.87
N ILE A 70 -2.06 -1.57 -1.42
CA ILE A 70 -2.70 -2.17 -2.61
C ILE A 70 -2.31 -1.34 -3.83
N GLY A 71 -1.91 -2.00 -4.91
CA GLY A 71 -1.69 -1.38 -6.21
C GLY A 71 -2.69 -1.87 -7.26
N ASN A 72 -2.81 -1.12 -8.35
CA ASN A 72 -3.74 -1.37 -9.46
C ASN A 72 -5.23 -1.33 -9.07
N VAL A 73 -5.57 -0.54 -8.04
CA VAL A 73 -6.94 -0.21 -7.62
C VAL A 73 -7.00 1.29 -7.33
N PRO A 74 -7.10 2.14 -8.38
CA PRO A 74 -7.03 3.60 -8.22
C PRO A 74 -8.05 4.15 -7.22
N GLY A 75 -7.58 5.00 -6.29
CA GLY A 75 -8.40 5.63 -5.26
C GLY A 75 -8.71 4.74 -4.04
N HIS A 76 -8.16 3.52 -3.97
CA HIS A 76 -8.37 2.66 -2.81
C HIS A 76 -7.68 3.23 -1.56
N LYS A 77 -8.33 3.12 -0.39
CA LYS A 77 -7.77 3.61 0.89
C LYS A 77 -6.36 3.08 1.21
N TYR A 78 -6.04 1.86 0.78
CA TYR A 78 -4.72 1.25 1.00
C TYR A 78 -3.65 1.62 -0.04
N GLU A 79 -3.91 2.57 -0.94
CA GLU A 79 -2.86 3.31 -1.66
C GLU A 79 -2.19 4.35 -0.76
N ASN A 80 -2.86 4.76 0.31
CA ASN A 80 -2.43 5.82 1.22
C ASN A 80 -1.42 5.33 2.24
N THR A 81 -0.62 6.26 2.77
CA THR A 81 0.24 5.99 3.93
C THR A 81 -0.43 6.50 5.19
N TYR A 82 -0.55 5.63 6.17
CA TYR A 82 -1.05 5.94 7.51
C TYR A 82 0.07 5.79 8.54
N CYS A 83 -0.05 6.52 9.63
CA CYS A 83 0.85 6.36 10.76
C CYS A 83 0.68 4.97 11.39
N PRO A 84 1.75 4.18 11.54
CA PRO A 84 1.63 2.85 12.15
C PRO A 84 1.21 2.85 13.62
N SER A 85 1.34 4.00 14.31
CA SER A 85 0.98 4.12 15.74
C SER A 85 -0.43 4.64 15.98
N CYS A 86 -0.84 5.72 15.31
CA CYS A 86 -2.11 6.39 15.59
C CYS A 86 -3.09 6.38 14.40
N HIS A 87 -2.71 5.77 13.29
CA HIS A 87 -3.51 5.65 12.07
C HIS A 87 -3.88 6.98 11.39
N GLU A 88 -3.22 8.10 11.76
CA GLU A 88 -3.37 9.37 11.06
C GLU A 88 -3.00 9.21 9.57
N LEU A 89 -3.81 9.83 8.70
CA LEU A 89 -3.54 9.84 7.26
C LEU A 89 -2.37 10.80 6.95
N LEU A 90 -1.23 10.23 6.57
CA LEU A 90 0.00 10.98 6.33
C LEU A 90 0.19 11.35 4.86
N VAL A 91 -0.06 10.41 3.95
CA VAL A 91 0.05 10.64 2.51
C VAL A 91 -1.16 10.07 1.81
N LYS A 92 -1.96 10.94 1.18
CA LYS A 92 -3.07 10.51 0.33
C LYS A 92 -2.59 10.39 -1.11
N ARG A 93 -2.92 9.27 -1.74
CA ARG A 93 -2.59 9.01 -3.14
C ARG A 93 -3.83 8.73 -3.96
N PHE A 94 -3.71 9.02 -5.24
CA PHE A 94 -4.60 8.54 -6.28
C PHE A 94 -3.73 8.03 -7.42
N SER A 95 -3.64 6.72 -7.58
CA SER A 95 -2.69 6.09 -8.50
C SER A 95 -1.23 6.54 -8.19
N PHE A 96 -0.58 7.21 -9.11
CA PHE A 96 0.81 7.70 -8.95
C PHE A 96 0.90 9.12 -8.37
N GLU A 97 -0.24 9.80 -8.17
CA GLU A 97 -0.28 11.18 -7.69
C GLU A 97 -0.37 11.25 -6.17
N ILE A 98 0.39 12.17 -5.57
CA ILE A 98 0.24 12.55 -4.16
C ILE A 98 -0.74 13.71 -4.09
N VAL A 99 -1.95 13.44 -3.57
CA VAL A 99 -3.04 14.43 -3.47
C VAL A 99 -3.00 15.22 -2.15
N LYS A 100 -2.39 14.62 -1.11
CA LYS A 100 -2.19 15.29 0.19
C LYS A 100 -0.91 14.78 0.83
N TRP A 101 -0.14 15.72 1.38
CA TRP A 101 1.04 15.46 2.18
C TRP A 101 0.85 16.05 3.57
N ASN A 102 0.88 15.22 4.61
CA ASN A 102 0.60 15.59 5.99
C ASN A 102 1.70 15.10 6.95
N LEU A 103 2.96 15.22 6.52
CA LEU A 103 4.12 14.96 7.37
C LEU A 103 4.73 16.29 7.83
N THR A 104 5.35 16.28 9.00
CA THR A 104 6.20 17.38 9.42
C THR A 104 7.45 17.49 8.53
N LYS A 105 8.20 18.62 8.64
CA LYS A 105 9.45 18.81 7.90
C LYS A 105 10.49 17.72 8.19
N ASP A 106 10.44 17.15 9.40
CA ASP A 106 11.35 16.11 9.87
C ASP A 106 10.79 14.69 9.63
N MET A 107 9.82 14.54 8.72
CA MET A 107 9.19 13.25 8.35
C MET A 107 8.53 12.55 9.54
N ARG A 108 7.89 13.31 10.45
CA ARG A 108 7.16 12.78 11.60
C ARG A 108 5.64 12.88 11.39
N CYS A 109 4.92 12.01 12.08
CA CYS A 109 3.47 12.11 12.19
C CYS A 109 3.08 13.37 12.97
N PRO A 110 2.24 14.28 12.43
CA PRO A 110 1.85 15.50 13.12
C PRO A 110 0.96 15.24 14.34
N ALA A 111 0.27 14.09 14.41
CA ALA A 111 -0.63 13.77 15.50
C ALA A 111 0.09 13.13 16.71
N CYS A 112 1.04 12.23 16.51
CA CYS A 112 1.69 11.48 17.60
C CYS A 112 3.21 11.64 17.66
N GLY A 113 3.83 12.36 16.73
CA GLY A 113 5.28 12.59 16.69
C GLY A 113 6.15 11.42 16.26
N ARG A 114 5.55 10.25 15.91
CA ARG A 114 6.31 9.07 15.46
C ARG A 114 7.13 9.39 14.22
N ASP A 115 8.38 8.94 14.18
CA ASP A 115 9.20 8.95 12.97
C ASP A 115 8.59 8.04 11.91
N ILE A 116 8.49 8.53 10.67
CA ILE A 116 7.92 7.80 9.56
C ILE A 116 9.03 7.41 8.59
N ALA A 117 9.06 6.15 8.18
CA ALA A 117 10.12 5.59 7.33
C ALA A 117 10.01 6.05 5.86
N ILE A 118 9.85 7.37 5.64
CA ILE A 118 9.84 8.00 4.32
C ILE A 118 11.14 8.79 4.15
N ARG A 119 11.73 8.71 2.96
CA ARG A 119 12.92 9.46 2.58
C ARG A 119 12.64 10.31 1.34
N GLY A 120 13.28 11.47 1.25
CA GLY A 120 13.17 12.39 0.12
C GLY A 120 12.48 13.69 0.46
N VAL A 121 12.21 14.48 -0.55
CA VAL A 121 11.52 15.78 -0.45
C VAL A 121 10.25 15.70 -1.29
N PHE A 122 9.12 16.08 -0.69
CA PHE A 122 7.87 16.19 -1.43
C PHE A 122 7.94 17.40 -2.37
N GLN A 123 7.73 17.15 -3.66
CA GLN A 123 7.53 18.19 -4.66
C GLN A 123 6.09 18.05 -5.18
N PRO A 124 5.24 19.09 -5.05
CA PRO A 124 3.92 19.07 -5.64
C PRO A 124 4.04 18.85 -7.15
N SER A 125 3.32 17.88 -7.69
CA SER A 125 3.21 17.74 -9.14
C SER A 125 2.48 18.97 -9.69
N GLY A 126 2.97 19.56 -10.77
CA GLY A 126 2.28 20.66 -11.46
C GLY A 126 0.98 20.22 -12.16
N TYR A 127 0.56 18.98 -11.98
CA TYR A 127 -0.67 18.40 -12.53
C TYR A 127 -1.76 18.45 -11.47
N SER A 128 -2.79 19.25 -11.70
CA SER A 128 -4.00 19.24 -10.87
C SER A 128 -5.06 18.35 -11.54
N TYR A 129 -5.42 17.24 -10.91
CA TYR A 129 -6.62 16.51 -11.29
C TYR A 129 -7.87 17.39 -11.09
N PRO A 130 -8.87 17.30 -12.00
CA PRO A 130 -10.15 17.97 -11.78
C PRO A 130 -10.72 17.53 -10.42
N ARG A 131 -11.16 18.50 -9.61
CA ARG A 131 -11.71 18.28 -8.25
C ARG A 131 -12.92 17.33 -8.18
N SER A 132 -13.48 16.95 -9.33
CA SER A 132 -14.64 16.06 -9.46
C SER A 132 -14.34 14.57 -9.30
N ILE A 133 -13.08 14.18 -9.09
CA ILE A 133 -12.65 12.76 -8.97
C ILE A 133 -12.16 12.41 -7.55
N ILE A 134 -12.23 13.35 -6.60
CA ILE A 134 -11.77 13.17 -5.21
C ILE A 134 -12.96 13.07 -4.27
#